data_dbe7bd0271fe000e2e4e5b7926830e85
#
_entry.id   dbe7bd0271fe000e2e4e5b7926830e85
#
_cell.length_a   1.000
_cell.length_b   1.000
_cell.length_c   1.000
_cell.angle_alpha   90.00
_cell.angle_beta   90.00
_cell.angle_gamma   90.00
#
_symmetry.space_group_name_H-M   'P 1'
#
loop_
_entity.id
_entity.type
_entity.pdbx_description
1 polymer ?
#
loop_
_entity_poly.entity_id
_entity_poly.type
_entity_poly.pdbx_seq_one_letter_code
_entity_poly.pdbx_strand_id
1 'polypeptide(L)'
;MRRVSVAKILFQGKSKSKLVLTGIGMLISMLIISSVFQIYSDFGSLLNENKKEGAFEYIQISKEIGVSTALGLSSSKFSKKEVDRIKSQLFVEDVGELWSNDFRVYGKFAGNAFDMFFTSIEDDFIDADLDDFTWREGQQEIPVIISNQFLTILNHAVLPSQGQRPIPKVAIKQASVDLTLSKKGKWLKHRARVVGFSDRITSVLVPKNFLDYANEALSGSVVQDVSMVVLKVSDASSKELRSFLRANDYEVEGELPLLDNAKLLLKFALGVLFAFGIIILGVSVSLNLAQFQLLVLENKERIKMLVLLGYSPKSIIHSILKTGFLNMGVTVLLVLLSVLLLFNRVHGVMVDAKLGYPELHLVTFLIPLAIAGVIMFGVKRKLKKLVC
;
A
#
# COMPACT_ATOMS: atom_id res chain seq x y z
N MET A 1 -58.60 29.53 -5.42
CA MET A 1 -58.56 28.04 -5.53
C MET A 1 -57.18 27.53 -5.19
N ARG A 2 -56.98 26.82 -4.07
CA ARG A 2 -55.71 26.13 -3.76
C ARG A 2 -55.47 25.08 -4.84
N ARG A 3 -54.44 25.22 -5.67
CA ARG A 3 -53.99 24.16 -6.60
C ARG A 3 -53.62 22.94 -5.79
N VAL A 4 -54.44 21.93 -5.77
CA VAL A 4 -54.11 20.65 -5.16
C VAL A 4 -52.92 20.07 -5.91
N SER A 5 -51.83 19.78 -5.20
CA SER A 5 -50.63 19.23 -5.86
C SER A 5 -50.95 17.86 -6.45
N VAL A 6 -50.80 17.73 -7.77
CA VAL A 6 -51.00 16.47 -8.52
C VAL A 6 -50.19 15.35 -7.89
N ALA A 7 -48.98 15.65 -7.39
CA ALA A 7 -48.13 14.69 -6.67
C ALA A 7 -48.83 14.13 -5.41
N LYS A 8 -49.55 14.97 -4.66
CA LYS A 8 -50.25 14.55 -3.44
C LYS A 8 -51.37 13.53 -3.74
N ILE A 9 -52.04 13.67 -4.89
CA ILE A 9 -53.10 12.77 -5.34
C ILE A 9 -52.51 11.41 -5.79
N LEU A 10 -51.39 11.43 -6.52
CA LEU A 10 -50.75 10.24 -7.11
C LEU A 10 -49.93 9.43 -6.10
N PHE A 11 -49.31 10.08 -5.09
CA PHE A 11 -48.46 9.41 -4.11
C PHE A 11 -49.13 9.19 -2.74
N GLN A 12 -50.48 9.05 -2.71
CA GLN A 12 -51.19 8.67 -1.49
C GLN A 12 -51.09 7.15 -1.22
N GLY A 13 -50.71 6.74 -0.01
CA GLY A 13 -50.74 5.35 0.44
C GLY A 13 -49.43 4.57 0.31
N LYS A 14 -49.54 3.25 0.03
CA LYS A 14 -48.43 2.24 -0.01
C LYS A 14 -47.27 2.56 -0.98
N SER A 15 -47.45 3.52 -1.88
CA SER A 15 -46.43 3.92 -2.87
C SER A 15 -45.17 4.58 -2.25
N LYS A 16 -45.28 5.18 -1.05
CA LYS A 16 -44.12 5.83 -0.38
C LYS A 16 -43.11 4.84 0.14
N SER A 17 -43.54 3.73 0.74
CA SER A 17 -42.61 2.72 1.28
C SER A 17 -41.81 2.01 0.17
N LYS A 18 -42.43 1.76 -0.97
CA LYS A 18 -41.76 1.19 -2.13
C LYS A 18 -40.66 2.11 -2.69
N LEU A 19 -40.94 3.43 -2.75
CA LEU A 19 -39.97 4.45 -3.16
C LEU A 19 -38.77 4.55 -2.20
N VAL A 20 -39.01 4.41 -0.90
CA VAL A 20 -37.92 4.40 0.09
C VAL A 20 -37.01 3.18 -0.07
N LEU A 21 -37.62 2.00 -0.28
CA LEU A 21 -36.84 0.75 -0.43
C LEU A 21 -35.89 0.78 -1.63
N THR A 22 -36.35 1.31 -2.77
CA THR A 22 -35.46 1.47 -3.95
C THR A 22 -34.42 2.57 -3.76
N GLY A 23 -34.77 3.62 -2.99
CA GLY A 23 -33.81 4.65 -2.60
C GLY A 23 -32.64 4.07 -1.80
N ILE A 24 -32.89 3.10 -0.90
CA ILE A 24 -31.85 2.40 -0.13
C ILE A 24 -30.92 1.62 -1.06
N GLY A 25 -31.43 0.85 -2.01
CA GLY A 25 -30.58 0.12 -2.97
C GLY A 25 -29.68 1.05 -3.79
N MET A 26 -30.21 2.19 -4.23
CA MET A 26 -29.42 3.20 -4.92
C MET A 26 -28.36 3.85 -4.03
N LEU A 27 -28.71 4.16 -2.77
CA LEU A 27 -27.79 4.70 -1.79
C LEU A 27 -26.61 3.75 -1.59
N ILE A 28 -26.87 2.46 -1.35
CA ILE A 28 -25.82 1.45 -1.14
C ILE A 28 -24.93 1.33 -2.37
N SER A 29 -25.50 1.22 -3.58
CA SER A 29 -24.71 1.07 -4.80
C SER A 29 -23.83 2.29 -5.12
N MET A 30 -24.38 3.49 -5.01
CA MET A 30 -23.64 4.75 -5.22
C MET A 30 -22.55 4.91 -4.18
N LEU A 31 -22.81 4.57 -2.91
CA LEU A 31 -21.83 4.63 -1.83
C LEU A 31 -20.68 3.66 -2.10
N ILE A 32 -20.96 2.40 -2.46
CA ILE A 32 -19.91 1.43 -2.78
C ILE A 32 -19.04 1.94 -3.92
N ILE A 33 -19.63 2.36 -5.04
CA ILE A 33 -18.88 2.80 -6.23
C ILE A 33 -18.04 4.03 -5.91
N SER A 34 -18.60 5.03 -5.23
CA SER A 34 -17.86 6.24 -4.85
C SER A 34 -16.74 5.97 -3.84
N SER A 35 -16.98 5.07 -2.87
CA SER A 35 -15.96 4.69 -1.87
C SER A 35 -14.82 3.90 -2.50
N VAL A 36 -15.11 2.94 -3.39
CA VAL A 36 -14.09 2.18 -4.12
C VAL A 36 -13.24 3.11 -4.95
N PHE A 37 -13.86 4.07 -5.65
CA PHE A 37 -13.13 5.05 -6.45
C PHE A 37 -12.22 5.93 -5.57
N GLN A 38 -12.71 6.43 -4.43
CA GLN A 38 -11.92 7.22 -3.50
C GLN A 38 -10.73 6.42 -2.96
N ILE A 39 -10.96 5.19 -2.47
CA ILE A 39 -9.89 4.34 -1.96
C ILE A 39 -8.87 4.02 -3.05
N TYR A 40 -9.32 3.70 -4.27
CA TYR A 40 -8.42 3.45 -5.39
C TYR A 40 -7.58 4.68 -5.74
N SER A 41 -8.14 5.89 -5.66
CA SER A 41 -7.41 7.14 -5.90
C SER A 41 -6.42 7.46 -4.78
N ASP A 42 -6.81 7.27 -3.51
CA ASP A 42 -5.95 7.54 -2.35
C ASP A 42 -4.75 6.60 -2.29
N PHE A 43 -4.97 5.31 -2.60
CA PHE A 43 -3.91 4.31 -2.67
C PHE A 43 -3.29 4.18 -4.06
N GLY A 44 -3.72 5.00 -5.02
CA GLY A 44 -3.29 4.93 -6.41
C GLY A 44 -1.77 5.10 -6.59
N SER A 45 -1.16 5.97 -5.81
CA SER A 45 0.30 6.14 -5.76
C SER A 45 1.02 4.90 -5.22
N LEU A 46 0.43 4.23 -4.23
CA LEU A 46 0.97 2.99 -3.65
C LEU A 46 0.67 1.77 -4.52
N LEU A 47 -0.52 1.75 -5.17
CA LEU A 47 -0.96 0.65 -6.02
C LEU A 47 -0.35 0.70 -7.42
N ASN A 48 -0.18 1.90 -7.94
CA ASN A 48 0.47 2.21 -9.19
C ASN A 48 1.67 3.09 -8.82
N GLU A 49 2.67 2.52 -8.17
CA GLU A 49 3.98 3.15 -8.22
C GLU A 49 4.29 3.30 -9.71
N ASN A 50 3.94 4.47 -10.24
CA ASN A 50 4.55 4.96 -11.46
C ASN A 50 6.03 5.06 -11.10
N LYS A 51 6.78 3.97 -11.39
CA LYS A 51 8.21 4.00 -11.36
C LYS A 51 8.57 5.27 -12.12
N LYS A 52 9.19 6.23 -11.44
CA LYS A 52 9.79 7.35 -12.15
C LYS A 52 10.65 6.68 -13.22
N GLU A 53 10.38 6.93 -14.48
CA GLU A 53 11.21 6.42 -15.56
C GLU A 53 12.67 6.68 -15.17
N GLY A 54 13.47 5.61 -15.02
CA GLY A 54 14.84 5.66 -14.53
C GLY A 54 15.05 5.43 -13.02
N ALA A 55 14.01 5.20 -12.21
CA ALA A 55 14.18 4.78 -10.82
C ALA A 55 14.47 3.29 -10.75
N PHE A 56 15.65 2.94 -10.23
CA PHE A 56 16.05 1.56 -9.98
C PHE A 56 15.54 1.09 -8.61
N GLU A 57 15.20 -0.18 -8.53
CA GLU A 57 14.90 -0.88 -7.28
C GLU A 57 16.12 -1.69 -6.85
N TYR A 58 16.30 -1.78 -5.53
CA TYR A 58 17.42 -2.52 -4.94
C TYR A 58 16.86 -3.69 -4.17
N ILE A 59 17.35 -4.90 -4.47
CA ILE A 59 16.92 -6.15 -3.86
C ILE A 59 18.13 -6.84 -3.29
N GLN A 60 18.10 -7.14 -2.01
CA GLN A 60 19.13 -7.96 -1.38
C GLN A 60 18.76 -9.42 -1.51
N ILE A 61 19.66 -10.24 -2.01
CA ILE A 61 19.48 -11.69 -2.16
C ILE A 61 20.53 -12.47 -1.40
N SER A 62 20.11 -13.62 -0.86
CA SER A 62 20.96 -14.64 -0.25
C SER A 62 20.73 -15.99 -0.90
N LYS A 63 21.59 -16.96 -0.65
CA LYS A 63 21.34 -18.36 -1.01
C LYS A 63 20.47 -19.00 0.05
N GLU A 64 19.48 -19.79 -0.38
CA GLU A 64 18.66 -20.58 0.53
C GLU A 64 19.53 -21.53 1.36
N ILE A 65 19.33 -21.50 2.68
CA ILE A 65 20.03 -22.40 3.61
C ILE A 65 19.25 -23.72 3.68
N GLY A 66 19.42 -24.55 2.68
CA GLY A 66 18.85 -25.90 2.63
C GLY A 66 19.63 -26.92 3.48
N VAL A 67 19.12 -28.16 3.51
CA VAL A 67 19.73 -29.27 4.24
C VAL A 67 21.18 -29.53 3.77
N SER A 68 21.46 -29.40 2.48
CA SER A 68 22.79 -29.53 1.89
C SER A 68 23.79 -28.51 2.43
N THR A 69 23.35 -27.27 2.61
CA THR A 69 24.15 -26.17 3.16
C THR A 69 24.40 -26.40 4.66
N ALA A 70 23.36 -26.82 5.40
CA ALA A 70 23.47 -27.14 6.83
C ALA A 70 24.41 -28.33 7.10
N LEU A 71 24.50 -29.28 6.17
CA LEU A 71 25.43 -30.44 6.23
C LEU A 71 26.83 -30.08 5.68
N GLY A 72 27.08 -28.85 5.24
CA GLY A 72 28.38 -28.43 4.68
C GLY A 72 28.67 -28.96 3.27
N LEU A 73 27.65 -29.50 2.57
CA LEU A 73 27.79 -30.05 1.22
C LEU A 73 27.68 -28.98 0.14
N SER A 74 27.09 -27.83 0.45
CA SER A 74 27.02 -26.64 -0.42
C SER A 74 27.40 -25.38 0.35
N SER A 75 27.88 -24.37 -0.37
CA SER A 75 28.25 -23.07 0.23
C SER A 75 27.05 -22.12 0.22
N SER A 76 26.78 -21.47 1.35
CA SER A 76 25.83 -20.35 1.43
C SER A 76 26.38 -19.04 0.82
N LYS A 77 27.63 -19.05 0.36
CA LYS A 77 28.31 -17.86 -0.17
C LYS A 77 28.29 -17.89 -1.71
N PHE A 78 28.26 -16.72 -2.31
CA PHE A 78 28.32 -16.56 -3.77
C PHE A 78 29.77 -16.65 -4.25
N SER A 79 30.00 -17.46 -5.28
CA SER A 79 31.27 -17.47 -5.98
C SER A 79 31.31 -16.34 -7.01
N LYS A 80 32.51 -15.91 -7.39
CA LYS A 80 32.69 -14.87 -8.42
C LYS A 80 31.98 -15.20 -9.74
N LYS A 81 31.99 -16.48 -10.14
CA LYS A 81 31.27 -16.93 -11.35
C LYS A 81 29.76 -16.77 -11.24
N GLU A 82 29.19 -16.96 -10.05
CA GLU A 82 27.76 -16.76 -9.84
C GLU A 82 27.41 -15.26 -9.85
N VAL A 83 28.22 -14.41 -9.23
CA VAL A 83 28.04 -12.96 -9.30
C VAL A 83 28.13 -12.46 -10.74
N ASP A 84 29.13 -12.90 -11.52
CA ASP A 84 29.27 -12.55 -12.93
C ASP A 84 28.06 -13.02 -13.77
N ARG A 85 27.52 -14.21 -13.46
CA ARG A 85 26.30 -14.73 -14.11
C ARG A 85 25.07 -13.91 -13.76
N ILE A 86 24.93 -13.44 -12.52
CA ILE A 86 23.85 -12.56 -12.09
C ILE A 86 23.98 -11.21 -12.82
N LYS A 87 25.18 -10.66 -12.88
CA LYS A 87 25.46 -9.38 -13.54
C LYS A 87 25.19 -9.41 -15.05
N SER A 88 25.28 -10.58 -15.68
CA SER A 88 25.01 -10.77 -17.11
C SER A 88 23.52 -10.85 -17.47
N GLN A 89 22.60 -10.84 -16.50
CA GLN A 89 21.17 -10.89 -16.77
C GLN A 89 20.64 -9.54 -17.28
N LEU A 90 19.79 -9.56 -18.31
CA LEU A 90 19.26 -8.34 -18.95
C LEU A 90 18.39 -7.47 -18.04
N PHE A 91 17.82 -8.03 -16.98
CA PHE A 91 16.99 -7.32 -16.00
C PHE A 91 17.81 -6.76 -14.83
N VAL A 92 19.13 -7.02 -14.77
CA VAL A 92 20.05 -6.54 -13.75
C VAL A 92 20.90 -5.41 -14.36
N GLU A 93 20.82 -4.24 -13.76
CA GLU A 93 21.61 -3.06 -14.18
C GLU A 93 22.99 -3.08 -13.53
N ASP A 94 23.04 -3.44 -12.24
CA ASP A 94 24.30 -3.54 -11.50
C ASP A 94 24.14 -4.49 -10.28
N VAL A 95 25.28 -4.90 -9.71
CA VAL A 95 25.36 -5.88 -8.63
C VAL A 95 26.37 -5.40 -7.61
N GLY A 96 25.88 -5.14 -6.37
CA GLY A 96 26.73 -4.84 -5.20
C GLY A 96 27.03 -6.10 -4.41
N GLU A 97 28.30 -6.34 -4.14
CA GLU A 97 28.76 -7.49 -3.36
C GLU A 97 28.75 -7.14 -1.87
N LEU A 98 28.08 -7.96 -1.03
CA LEU A 98 28.15 -7.84 0.42
C LEU A 98 29.17 -8.83 0.98
N TRP A 99 30.18 -8.27 1.62
CA TRP A 99 31.17 -9.02 2.42
C TRP A 99 30.75 -9.01 3.88
N SER A 100 30.86 -10.15 4.54
CA SER A 100 30.51 -10.31 5.95
C SER A 100 31.76 -10.50 6.83
N ASN A 101 31.62 -10.21 8.11
CA ASN A 101 32.62 -10.56 9.11
C ASN A 101 32.72 -12.10 9.29
N ASP A 102 33.95 -12.56 9.53
CA ASP A 102 34.26 -13.96 9.87
C ASP A 102 34.69 -14.10 11.32
N PHE A 103 34.13 -13.27 12.21
CA PHE A 103 34.37 -13.23 13.64
C PHE A 103 33.07 -12.90 14.38
N ARG A 104 33.00 -13.15 15.67
CA ARG A 104 31.86 -12.74 16.50
C ARG A 104 31.92 -11.26 16.82
N VAL A 105 30.78 -10.58 16.70
CA VAL A 105 30.61 -9.19 17.10
C VAL A 105 29.62 -9.14 18.25
N TYR A 106 30.08 -8.67 19.38
CA TYR A 106 29.30 -8.50 20.59
C TYR A 106 29.22 -7.03 20.95
N GLY A 107 27.99 -6.49 20.87
CA GLY A 107 27.72 -5.10 21.20
C GLY A 107 27.14 -4.96 22.62
N LYS A 108 27.54 -3.90 23.33
CA LYS A 108 26.94 -3.52 24.61
C LYS A 108 26.46 -2.08 24.56
N PHE A 109 25.16 -1.90 24.80
CA PHE A 109 24.50 -0.60 24.77
C PHE A 109 23.47 -0.49 25.91
N ALA A 110 23.53 0.59 26.69
CA ALA A 110 22.60 0.86 27.80
C ALA A 110 22.42 -0.31 28.78
N GLY A 111 23.49 -1.07 29.04
CA GLY A 111 23.48 -2.23 29.93
C GLY A 111 23.03 -3.55 29.24
N ASN A 112 22.51 -3.51 28.04
CA ASN A 112 22.14 -4.67 27.27
C ASN A 112 23.26 -5.10 26.33
N ALA A 113 23.30 -6.39 26.12
CA ALA A 113 24.30 -7.02 25.27
C ALA A 113 23.61 -7.81 24.17
N PHE A 114 24.14 -7.73 22.95
CA PHE A 114 23.54 -8.37 21.77
C PHE A 114 24.63 -8.76 20.77
N ASP A 115 24.38 -9.87 20.07
CA ASP A 115 25.20 -10.28 18.92
C ASP A 115 24.81 -9.44 17.70
N MET A 116 25.80 -9.06 16.88
CA MET A 116 25.65 -8.29 15.66
C MET A 116 26.41 -8.94 14.52
N PHE A 117 26.03 -8.62 13.30
CA PHE A 117 26.74 -9.00 12.10
C PHE A 117 27.15 -7.74 11.34
N PHE A 118 28.43 -7.67 10.99
CA PHE A 118 28.96 -6.60 10.17
C PHE A 118 29.00 -7.02 8.72
N THR A 119 28.60 -6.12 7.86
CA THR A 119 28.75 -6.26 6.41
C THR A 119 29.39 -5.01 5.84
N SER A 120 29.94 -5.14 4.66
CA SER A 120 30.41 -4.02 3.85
C SER A 120 29.96 -4.22 2.42
N ILE A 121 29.72 -3.14 1.70
CA ILE A 121 29.33 -3.10 0.29
C ILE A 121 29.99 -1.89 -0.36
N GLU A 122 30.02 -1.86 -1.68
CA GLU A 122 30.47 -0.69 -2.46
C GLU A 122 29.62 0.54 -2.15
N ASP A 123 30.27 1.71 -2.10
CA ASP A 123 29.64 2.98 -1.72
C ASP A 123 28.43 3.36 -2.56
N ASP A 124 28.41 3.02 -3.86
CA ASP A 124 27.33 3.30 -4.80
C ASP A 124 25.99 2.62 -4.45
N PHE A 125 26.05 1.57 -3.65
CA PHE A 125 24.87 0.82 -3.18
C PHE A 125 24.32 1.30 -1.84
N ILE A 126 25.02 2.22 -1.16
CA ILE A 126 24.60 2.75 0.14
C ILE A 126 23.69 3.96 -0.06
N ASP A 127 22.53 3.96 0.60
CA ASP A 127 21.51 5.02 0.54
C ASP A 127 21.61 6.01 1.72
N ALA A 128 22.76 6.09 2.35
CA ALA A 128 23.04 7.01 3.45
C ALA A 128 24.16 8.00 3.08
N ASP A 129 24.25 9.10 3.82
CA ASP A 129 25.34 10.03 3.70
C ASP A 129 26.67 9.38 4.15
N LEU A 130 27.69 9.46 3.32
CA LEU A 130 28.98 8.81 3.50
C LEU A 130 30.08 9.75 4.02
N ASP A 131 29.81 11.03 4.23
CA ASP A 131 30.83 12.02 4.64
C ASP A 131 31.57 11.58 5.90
N ASP A 132 30.87 11.00 6.87
CA ASP A 132 31.40 10.48 8.12
C ASP A 132 31.66 8.96 8.11
N PHE A 133 31.44 8.28 7.00
CA PHE A 133 31.54 6.80 6.88
C PHE A 133 32.94 6.36 6.44
N THR A 134 33.98 6.88 7.12
CA THR A 134 35.35 6.53 6.84
C THR A 134 36.07 6.07 8.11
N TRP A 135 36.94 5.07 7.99
CA TRP A 135 37.74 4.56 9.08
C TRP A 135 39.21 4.45 8.67
N ARG A 136 40.11 4.69 9.60
CA ARG A 136 41.56 4.53 9.41
C ARG A 136 42.15 3.65 10.52
N GLU A 137 43.15 2.87 10.18
CA GLU A 137 43.83 2.01 11.14
C GLU A 137 44.33 2.82 12.34
N GLY A 138 44.11 2.27 13.54
CA GLY A 138 44.40 2.95 14.81
C GLY A 138 43.24 3.75 15.40
N GLN A 139 42.18 4.00 14.66
CA GLN A 139 40.95 4.61 15.22
C GLN A 139 40.20 3.61 16.07
N GLN A 140 39.81 4.00 17.29
CA GLN A 140 39.04 3.17 18.20
C GLN A 140 37.50 3.23 17.90
N GLU A 141 37.07 4.30 17.27
CA GLU A 141 35.65 4.51 16.93
C GLU A 141 35.40 4.12 15.47
N ILE A 142 34.43 3.25 15.28
CA ILE A 142 34.04 2.72 13.99
C ILE A 142 32.72 3.40 13.56
N PRO A 143 32.66 4.11 12.43
CA PRO A 143 31.41 4.60 11.93
C PRO A 143 30.58 3.43 11.39
N VAL A 144 29.30 3.37 11.79
CA VAL A 144 28.39 2.32 11.33
C VAL A 144 27.11 2.93 10.77
N ILE A 145 26.58 2.29 9.72
CA ILE A 145 25.26 2.56 9.19
C ILE A 145 24.37 1.38 9.58
N ILE A 146 23.22 1.65 10.18
CA ILE A 146 22.30 0.59 10.64
C ILE A 146 21.02 0.58 9.79
N SER A 147 20.47 -0.61 9.60
CA SER A 147 19.19 -0.78 8.92
C SER A 147 18.05 -0.11 9.69
N ASN A 148 17.16 0.59 8.99
CA ASN A 148 15.91 1.10 9.55
C ASN A 148 15.01 -0.05 10.04
N GLN A 149 15.06 -1.21 9.39
CA GLN A 149 14.36 -2.42 9.83
C GLN A 149 14.89 -2.93 11.17
N PHE A 150 16.22 -2.98 11.34
CA PHE A 150 16.85 -3.33 12.62
C PHE A 150 16.41 -2.39 13.74
N LEU A 151 16.40 -1.08 13.47
CA LEU A 151 15.93 -0.07 14.42
C LEU A 151 14.44 -0.26 14.79
N THR A 152 13.62 -0.64 13.82
CA THR A 152 12.21 -0.95 14.04
C THR A 152 12.04 -2.16 14.97
N ILE A 153 12.78 -3.24 14.72
CA ILE A 153 12.79 -4.44 15.58
C ILE A 153 13.28 -4.07 16.99
N LEU A 154 14.35 -3.33 17.09
CA LEU A 154 14.90 -2.87 18.37
C LEU A 154 13.85 -2.09 19.18
N ASN A 155 13.19 -1.12 18.56
CA ASN A 155 12.25 -0.22 19.22
C ASN A 155 10.89 -0.85 19.52
N HIS A 156 10.42 -1.80 18.72
CA HIS A 156 9.08 -2.35 18.86
C HIS A 156 9.03 -3.76 19.45
N ALA A 157 10.15 -4.49 19.42
CA ALA A 157 10.23 -5.83 19.97
C ALA A 157 11.22 -5.94 21.13
N VAL A 158 12.49 -5.54 20.91
CA VAL A 158 13.57 -5.80 21.88
C VAL A 158 13.47 -4.90 23.12
N LEU A 159 13.44 -3.58 22.96
CA LEU A 159 13.39 -2.64 24.08
C LEU A 159 12.12 -2.78 24.93
N PRO A 160 10.91 -2.88 24.36
CA PRO A 160 9.69 -3.09 25.13
C PRO A 160 9.68 -4.41 25.90
N SER A 161 10.23 -5.51 25.33
CA SER A 161 10.33 -6.80 26.05
C SER A 161 11.21 -6.74 27.29
N GLN A 162 12.10 -5.75 27.36
CA GLN A 162 13.01 -5.47 28.48
C GLN A 162 12.50 -4.33 29.37
N GLY A 163 11.27 -3.85 29.18
CA GLY A 163 10.68 -2.74 29.91
C GLY A 163 11.31 -1.37 29.61
N GLN A 164 12.03 -1.26 28.50
CA GLN A 164 12.71 -0.02 28.07
C GLN A 164 11.86 0.76 27.07
N ARG A 165 12.08 2.07 27.00
CA ARG A 165 11.37 2.96 26.04
C ARG A 165 12.06 2.94 24.68
N PRO A 166 11.29 3.12 23.57
CA PRO A 166 11.87 3.31 22.24
C PRO A 166 12.87 4.46 22.19
N ILE A 167 13.93 4.31 21.41
CA ILE A 167 15.01 5.27 21.26
C ILE A 167 14.88 5.97 19.90
N PRO A 168 14.75 7.30 19.85
CA PRO A 168 14.66 8.04 18.60
C PRO A 168 16.00 8.02 17.84
N LYS A 169 15.95 8.10 16.51
CA LYS A 169 17.13 8.09 15.61
C LYS A 169 18.21 9.10 16.02
N VAL A 170 17.80 10.30 16.44
CA VAL A 170 18.72 11.36 16.88
C VAL A 170 19.53 10.93 18.09
N ALA A 171 18.91 10.27 19.06
CA ALA A 171 19.61 9.78 20.26
C ALA A 171 20.58 8.63 19.92
N ILE A 172 20.21 7.76 18.96
CA ILE A 172 21.09 6.67 18.50
C ILE A 172 22.34 7.22 17.80
N LYS A 173 22.22 8.27 16.97
CA LYS A 173 23.39 8.92 16.34
C LYS A 173 24.35 9.55 17.35
N GLN A 174 23.85 9.95 18.52
CA GLN A 174 24.67 10.52 19.60
C GLN A 174 25.25 9.47 20.56
N ALA A 175 24.78 8.24 20.45
CA ALA A 175 25.19 7.16 21.33
C ALA A 175 26.40 6.42 20.78
N SER A 176 27.23 5.92 21.69
CA SER A 176 28.35 5.03 21.37
C SER A 176 28.04 3.62 21.90
N VAL A 177 28.33 2.61 21.11
CA VAL A 177 28.14 1.20 21.44
C VAL A 177 29.52 0.56 21.66
N ASP A 178 29.75 0.00 22.84
CA ASP A 178 30.97 -0.75 23.09
C ASP A 178 30.94 -2.08 22.34
N LEU A 179 31.96 -2.35 21.55
CA LEU A 179 32.10 -3.53 20.73
C LEU A 179 33.22 -4.44 21.23
N THR A 180 32.95 -5.71 21.27
CA THR A 180 33.97 -6.77 21.43
C THR A 180 33.90 -7.69 20.22
N LEU A 181 34.95 -7.71 19.43
CA LEU A 181 35.11 -8.59 18.27
C LEU A 181 35.97 -9.77 18.71
N SER A 182 35.58 -11.01 18.41
CA SER A 182 36.31 -12.17 18.89
C SER A 182 36.30 -13.37 17.94
N LYS A 183 37.44 -14.05 17.83
CA LYS A 183 37.56 -15.34 17.11
C LYS A 183 38.76 -16.13 17.65
N LYS A 184 38.53 -17.43 17.91
CA LYS A 184 39.58 -18.40 18.30
C LYS A 184 40.52 -17.90 19.42
N GLY A 185 39.97 -17.24 20.45
CA GLY A 185 40.73 -16.73 21.58
C GLY A 185 41.40 -15.36 21.38
N LYS A 186 41.37 -14.82 20.17
CA LYS A 186 41.77 -13.42 19.91
C LYS A 186 40.55 -12.51 20.09
N TRP A 187 40.77 -11.28 20.50
CA TRP A 187 39.73 -10.27 20.68
C TRP A 187 40.26 -8.86 20.39
N LEU A 188 39.37 -8.00 19.87
CA LEU A 188 39.59 -6.58 19.66
C LEU A 188 38.42 -5.81 20.32
N LYS A 189 38.73 -4.66 20.92
CA LYS A 189 37.75 -3.75 21.49
C LYS A 189 37.71 -2.46 20.71
N HIS A 190 36.51 -2.09 20.28
CA HIS A 190 36.24 -0.85 19.59
C HIS A 190 34.95 -0.23 20.13
N ARG A 191 34.61 0.96 19.66
CA ARG A 191 33.29 1.58 19.84
C ARG A 191 32.68 1.85 18.51
N ALA A 192 31.38 1.59 18.38
CA ALA A 192 30.63 1.96 17.18
C ALA A 192 29.92 3.30 17.40
N ARG A 193 29.97 4.18 16.39
CA ARG A 193 29.17 5.40 16.30
C ARG A 193 28.27 5.30 15.10
N VAL A 194 26.95 5.45 15.30
CA VAL A 194 25.98 5.41 14.21
C VAL A 194 26.04 6.74 13.45
N VAL A 195 26.47 6.69 12.19
CA VAL A 195 26.58 7.87 11.31
C VAL A 195 25.38 7.96 10.35
N GLY A 196 24.76 6.85 9.98
CA GLY A 196 23.66 6.79 9.02
C GLY A 196 22.64 5.69 9.27
N PHE A 197 21.58 5.73 8.50
CA PHE A 197 20.54 4.70 8.46
C PHE A 197 20.28 4.33 7.00
N SER A 198 20.13 3.01 6.73
CA SER A 198 19.84 2.48 5.38
C SER A 198 18.48 1.81 5.35
N ASP A 199 17.77 2.01 4.25
CA ASP A 199 16.54 1.27 3.91
C ASP A 199 16.82 0.10 2.94
N ARG A 200 18.00 0.09 2.32
CA ARG A 200 18.39 -0.92 1.31
C ARG A 200 19.05 -2.16 1.91
N ILE A 201 19.79 -1.99 3.00
CA ILE A 201 20.61 -3.04 3.59
C ILE A 201 20.03 -3.45 4.93
N THR A 202 19.87 -4.75 5.16
CA THR A 202 19.23 -5.29 6.38
C THR A 202 20.19 -5.50 7.55
N SER A 203 21.50 -5.41 7.33
CA SER A 203 22.58 -5.61 8.30
C SER A 203 23.18 -4.30 8.80
N VAL A 204 24.23 -4.41 9.67
CA VAL A 204 25.03 -3.27 10.12
C VAL A 204 26.21 -3.09 9.17
N LEU A 205 26.23 -1.96 8.45
CA LEU A 205 27.33 -1.64 7.55
C LEU A 205 28.49 -1.02 8.30
N VAL A 206 29.70 -1.45 7.95
CA VAL A 206 30.98 -0.89 8.37
C VAL A 206 31.83 -0.59 7.14
N PRO A 207 32.79 0.37 7.23
CA PRO A 207 33.72 0.62 6.13
C PRO A 207 34.50 -0.63 5.73
N LYS A 208 34.69 -0.84 4.44
CA LYS A 208 35.35 -2.04 3.88
C LYS A 208 36.75 -2.25 4.46
N ASN A 209 37.53 -1.18 4.57
CA ASN A 209 38.88 -1.23 5.12
C ASN A 209 38.90 -1.65 6.61
N PHE A 210 37.88 -1.28 7.41
CA PHE A 210 37.73 -1.77 8.78
C PHE A 210 37.39 -3.28 8.79
N LEU A 211 36.46 -3.71 7.95
CA LEU A 211 36.06 -5.12 7.87
C LEU A 211 37.25 -6.01 7.49
N ASP A 212 38.04 -5.58 6.50
CA ASP A 212 39.21 -6.31 6.04
C ASP A 212 40.28 -6.38 7.15
N TYR A 213 40.57 -5.25 7.82
CA TYR A 213 41.49 -5.20 8.97
C TYR A 213 41.07 -6.15 10.09
N ALA A 214 39.81 -6.11 10.49
CA ALA A 214 39.29 -6.96 11.58
C ALA A 214 39.30 -8.45 11.21
N ASN A 215 38.94 -8.80 9.96
CA ASN A 215 39.03 -10.16 9.45
C ASN A 215 40.49 -10.67 9.44
N GLU A 216 41.42 -9.88 8.95
CA GLU A 216 42.83 -10.24 8.93
C GLU A 216 43.41 -10.42 10.35
N ALA A 217 43.15 -9.47 11.25
CA ALA A 217 43.64 -9.50 12.61
C ALA A 217 43.13 -10.70 13.43
N LEU A 218 41.85 -11.04 13.28
CA LEU A 218 41.19 -12.09 14.05
C LEU A 218 41.23 -13.47 13.37
N SER A 219 41.07 -13.52 12.03
CA SER A 219 40.98 -14.76 11.25
C SER A 219 42.29 -15.13 10.55
N GLY A 220 43.21 -14.17 10.34
CA GLY A 220 44.46 -14.35 9.63
C GLY A 220 44.30 -14.33 8.10
N SER A 221 43.15 -13.97 7.59
CA SER A 221 42.89 -13.82 6.14
C SER A 221 41.80 -12.78 5.90
N VAL A 222 41.94 -12.06 4.80
CA VAL A 222 40.83 -11.22 4.29
C VAL A 222 39.76 -12.12 3.72
N VAL A 223 38.52 -11.93 4.11
CA VAL A 223 37.38 -12.69 3.59
C VAL A 223 37.03 -12.14 2.21
N GLN A 224 37.22 -12.97 1.19
CA GLN A 224 36.89 -12.64 -0.20
C GLN A 224 35.50 -13.18 -0.62
N ASP A 225 34.89 -13.98 0.22
CA ASP A 225 33.63 -14.62 -0.10
C ASP A 225 32.45 -13.66 0.08
N VAL A 226 31.63 -13.55 -0.95
CA VAL A 226 30.42 -12.73 -0.96
C VAL A 226 29.30 -13.48 -0.26
N SER A 227 28.77 -12.93 0.82
CA SER A 227 27.72 -13.56 1.63
C SER A 227 26.33 -13.33 1.05
N MET A 228 26.10 -12.14 0.55
CA MET A 228 24.83 -11.67 -0.05
C MET A 228 25.14 -10.75 -1.20
N VAL A 229 24.14 -10.49 -2.03
CA VAL A 229 24.28 -9.62 -3.21
C VAL A 229 23.11 -8.65 -3.25
N VAL A 230 23.39 -7.38 -3.54
CA VAL A 230 22.35 -6.38 -3.80
C VAL A 230 22.22 -6.20 -5.30
N LEU A 231 21.05 -6.48 -5.84
CA LEU A 231 20.74 -6.29 -7.25
C LEU A 231 20.12 -4.91 -7.45
N LYS A 232 20.66 -4.15 -8.38
CA LYS A 232 20.03 -2.95 -8.93
C LYS A 232 19.24 -3.37 -10.16
N VAL A 233 17.91 -3.28 -10.08
CA VAL A 233 17.00 -3.75 -11.13
C VAL A 233 16.03 -2.64 -11.55
N SER A 234 15.56 -2.68 -12.77
CA SER A 234 14.52 -1.77 -13.26
C SER A 234 13.12 -2.17 -12.77
N ASP A 235 12.89 -3.46 -12.49
CA ASP A 235 11.63 -4.02 -12.01
C ASP A 235 11.81 -5.24 -11.10
N ALA A 236 11.68 -5.01 -9.77
CA ALA A 236 11.74 -6.07 -8.77
C ALA A 236 10.56 -7.06 -8.86
N SER A 237 9.44 -6.65 -9.47
CA SER A 237 8.26 -7.50 -9.64
C SER A 237 8.24 -8.27 -10.96
N SER A 238 9.27 -8.14 -11.82
CA SER A 238 9.32 -8.81 -13.12
C SER A 238 9.23 -10.34 -12.98
N LYS A 239 8.57 -10.99 -13.94
CA LYS A 239 8.46 -12.45 -13.96
C LYS A 239 9.80 -13.12 -14.21
N GLU A 240 10.63 -12.49 -15.01
CA GLU A 240 11.97 -12.92 -15.41
C GLU A 240 12.87 -13.02 -14.17
N LEU A 241 12.92 -11.96 -13.35
CA LEU A 241 13.69 -11.93 -12.12
C LEU A 241 13.19 -13.01 -11.14
N ARG A 242 11.87 -13.10 -10.90
CA ARG A 242 11.30 -14.11 -9.98
C ARG A 242 11.59 -15.53 -10.43
N SER A 243 11.53 -15.79 -11.75
CA SER A 243 11.85 -17.11 -12.31
C SER A 243 13.33 -17.44 -12.14
N PHE A 244 14.21 -16.46 -12.35
CA PHE A 244 15.65 -16.59 -12.16
C PHE A 244 16.01 -16.87 -10.70
N LEU A 245 15.43 -16.12 -9.75
CA LEU A 245 15.67 -16.30 -8.32
C LEU A 245 15.26 -17.72 -7.88
N ARG A 246 14.05 -18.16 -8.25
CA ARG A 246 13.56 -19.51 -7.95
C ARG A 246 14.38 -20.62 -8.59
N ALA A 247 14.82 -20.45 -9.85
CA ALA A 247 15.60 -21.46 -10.57
C ALA A 247 17.01 -21.65 -9.99
N ASN A 248 17.50 -20.72 -9.19
CA ASN A 248 18.82 -20.75 -8.58
C ASN A 248 18.79 -20.86 -7.04
N ASP A 249 17.62 -21.08 -6.45
CA ASP A 249 17.40 -21.19 -5.00
C ASP A 249 17.93 -19.94 -4.25
N TYR A 250 17.65 -18.74 -4.81
CA TYR A 250 17.97 -17.46 -4.18
C TYR A 250 16.76 -16.93 -3.42
N GLU A 251 16.98 -16.54 -2.18
CA GLU A 251 15.99 -15.89 -1.32
C GLU A 251 16.18 -14.37 -1.34
N VAL A 252 15.05 -13.65 -1.31
CA VAL A 252 15.07 -12.18 -1.21
C VAL A 252 14.99 -11.81 0.26
N GLU A 253 15.98 -11.06 0.73
CA GLU A 253 16.01 -10.50 2.07
C GLU A 253 15.17 -9.22 2.12
N GLY A 254 14.21 -9.15 3.06
CA GLY A 254 13.39 -7.96 3.32
C GLY A 254 11.91 -8.10 2.97
N GLU A 255 11.17 -6.98 3.00
CA GLU A 255 9.70 -6.94 2.96
C GLU A 255 9.07 -7.04 1.55
N LEU A 256 9.86 -7.03 0.47
CA LEU A 256 9.39 -6.91 -0.91
C LEU A 256 8.30 -7.93 -1.34
N PRO A 257 8.36 -9.23 -1.01
CA PRO A 257 7.33 -10.17 -1.43
C PRO A 257 5.96 -9.97 -0.76
N LEU A 258 5.92 -9.42 0.45
CA LEU A 258 4.68 -9.26 1.23
C LEU A 258 3.86 -8.05 0.77
N LEU A 259 4.53 -6.93 0.46
CA LEU A 259 3.87 -5.70 0.00
C LEU A 259 3.22 -5.89 -1.38
N ASP A 260 3.89 -6.58 -2.31
CA ASP A 260 3.34 -6.84 -3.65
C ASP A 260 2.11 -7.75 -3.58
N ASN A 261 2.13 -8.77 -2.74
CA ASN A 261 0.97 -9.62 -2.52
C ASN A 261 -0.18 -8.84 -1.85
N ALA A 262 0.11 -7.96 -0.89
CA ALA A 262 -0.89 -7.09 -0.28
C ALA A 262 -1.49 -6.09 -1.28
N LYS A 263 -0.67 -5.46 -2.14
CA LYS A 263 -1.13 -4.59 -3.24
C LYS A 263 -2.05 -5.35 -4.21
N LEU A 264 -1.67 -6.56 -4.60
CA LEU A 264 -2.48 -7.42 -5.49
C LEU A 264 -3.81 -7.78 -4.85
N LEU A 265 -3.81 -8.20 -3.58
CA LEU A 265 -5.02 -8.53 -2.82
C LEU A 265 -5.94 -7.31 -2.70
N LEU A 266 -5.38 -6.13 -2.42
CA LEU A 266 -6.15 -4.89 -2.34
C LEU A 266 -6.78 -4.53 -3.70
N LYS A 267 -6.03 -4.60 -4.82
CA LYS A 267 -6.55 -4.39 -6.17
C LYS A 267 -7.70 -5.37 -6.49
N PHE A 268 -7.51 -6.64 -6.15
CA PHE A 268 -8.53 -7.66 -6.37
C PHE A 268 -9.79 -7.39 -5.53
N ALA A 269 -9.64 -7.10 -4.24
CA ALA A 269 -10.75 -6.78 -3.35
C ALA A 269 -11.54 -5.55 -3.82
N LEU A 270 -10.85 -4.48 -4.23
CA LEU A 270 -11.48 -3.28 -4.78
C LEU A 270 -12.22 -3.60 -6.11
N GLY A 271 -11.63 -4.43 -6.97
CA GLY A 271 -12.27 -4.89 -8.22
C GLY A 271 -13.55 -5.67 -7.96
N VAL A 272 -13.54 -6.58 -6.99
CA VAL A 272 -14.72 -7.35 -6.58
C VAL A 272 -15.81 -6.44 -6.01
N LEU A 273 -15.45 -5.53 -5.10
CA LEU A 273 -16.40 -4.55 -4.53
C LEU A 273 -17.00 -3.66 -5.62
N PHE A 274 -16.22 -3.21 -6.59
CA PHE A 274 -16.69 -2.42 -7.72
C PHE A 274 -17.70 -3.19 -8.57
N ALA A 275 -17.42 -4.46 -8.88
CA ALA A 275 -18.33 -5.32 -9.62
C ALA A 275 -19.67 -5.51 -8.87
N PHE A 276 -19.64 -5.76 -7.55
CA PHE A 276 -20.84 -5.80 -6.73
C PHE A 276 -21.60 -4.48 -6.75
N GLY A 277 -20.90 -3.35 -6.66
CA GLY A 277 -21.50 -2.02 -6.76
C GLY A 277 -22.28 -1.83 -8.08
N ILE A 278 -21.71 -2.26 -9.20
CA ILE A 278 -22.36 -2.20 -10.52
C ILE A 278 -23.60 -3.11 -10.59
N ILE A 279 -23.51 -4.34 -10.07
CA ILE A 279 -24.64 -5.28 -10.07
C ILE A 279 -25.81 -4.71 -9.24
N ILE A 280 -25.54 -4.24 -8.02
CA ILE A 280 -26.56 -3.64 -7.15
C ILE A 280 -27.14 -2.39 -7.80
N LEU A 281 -26.33 -1.57 -8.48
CA LEU A 281 -26.80 -0.41 -9.23
C LEU A 281 -27.76 -0.82 -10.35
N GLY A 282 -27.41 -1.83 -11.14
CA GLY A 282 -28.27 -2.34 -12.22
C GLY A 282 -29.63 -2.81 -11.72
N VAL A 283 -29.62 -3.59 -10.62
CA VAL A 283 -30.88 -4.05 -9.97
C VAL A 283 -31.66 -2.84 -9.43
N SER A 284 -31.01 -1.91 -8.75
CA SER A 284 -31.66 -0.72 -8.16
C SER A 284 -32.28 0.18 -9.23
N VAL A 285 -31.60 0.39 -10.36
CA VAL A 285 -32.11 1.13 -11.52
C VAL A 285 -33.34 0.44 -12.10
N SER A 286 -33.27 -0.88 -12.31
CA SER A 286 -34.37 -1.67 -12.86
C SER A 286 -35.61 -1.62 -11.96
N LEU A 287 -35.40 -1.78 -10.64
CA LEU A 287 -36.49 -1.67 -9.66
C LEU A 287 -37.10 -0.27 -9.62
N ASN A 288 -36.27 0.77 -9.71
CA ASN A 288 -36.75 2.15 -9.75
C ASN A 288 -37.58 2.43 -10.99
N LEU A 289 -37.15 2.00 -12.17
CA LEU A 289 -37.91 2.12 -13.41
C LEU A 289 -39.24 1.34 -13.35
N ALA A 290 -39.22 0.13 -12.80
CA ALA A 290 -40.41 -0.68 -12.60
C ALA A 290 -41.44 -0.02 -11.66
N GLN A 291 -40.95 0.61 -10.58
CA GLN A 291 -41.83 1.34 -9.64
C GLN A 291 -42.51 2.55 -10.27
N PHE A 292 -41.82 3.34 -11.09
CA PHE A 292 -42.43 4.44 -11.79
C PHE A 292 -43.47 3.92 -12.80
N GLN A 293 -43.26 2.77 -13.45
CA GLN A 293 -44.23 2.13 -14.31
C GLN A 293 -45.47 1.70 -13.52
N LEU A 294 -45.24 1.00 -12.38
CA LEU A 294 -46.33 0.54 -11.53
C LEU A 294 -47.18 1.70 -10.99
N LEU A 295 -46.51 2.80 -10.59
CA LEU A 295 -47.17 4.03 -10.14
C LEU A 295 -48.14 4.57 -11.20
N VAL A 296 -47.73 4.61 -12.46
CA VAL A 296 -48.56 5.08 -13.57
C VAL A 296 -49.72 4.11 -13.80
N LEU A 297 -49.48 2.80 -13.81
CA LEU A 297 -50.50 1.77 -14.00
C LEU A 297 -51.51 1.75 -12.86
N GLU A 298 -51.11 1.78 -11.62
CA GLU A 298 -51.98 1.82 -10.43
C GLU A 298 -52.86 3.09 -10.39
N ASN A 299 -52.37 4.20 -10.96
CA ASN A 299 -53.09 5.49 -10.96
C ASN A 299 -53.69 5.83 -12.34
N LYS A 300 -53.82 4.86 -13.24
CA LYS A 300 -54.30 5.10 -14.63
C LYS A 300 -55.64 5.84 -14.67
N GLU A 301 -56.61 5.42 -13.86
CA GLU A 301 -57.91 6.05 -13.79
C GLU A 301 -57.83 7.50 -13.24
N ARG A 302 -56.99 7.74 -12.20
CA ARG A 302 -56.80 9.06 -11.66
C ARG A 302 -56.09 9.98 -12.65
N ILE A 303 -55.15 9.45 -13.43
CA ILE A 303 -54.44 10.21 -14.49
C ILE A 303 -55.46 10.57 -15.58
N LYS A 304 -56.36 9.64 -15.98
CA LYS A 304 -57.43 9.90 -16.96
C LYS A 304 -58.37 10.99 -16.48
N MET A 305 -58.82 10.93 -15.22
CA MET A 305 -59.65 11.99 -14.64
C MET A 305 -58.94 13.35 -14.61
N LEU A 306 -57.63 13.41 -14.29
CA LEU A 306 -56.86 14.66 -14.32
C LEU A 306 -56.80 15.25 -15.75
N VAL A 307 -56.63 14.40 -16.76
CA VAL A 307 -56.66 14.83 -18.18
C VAL A 307 -58.03 15.39 -18.56
N LEU A 308 -59.13 14.72 -18.15
CA LEU A 308 -60.50 15.20 -18.37
C LEU A 308 -60.81 16.52 -17.67
N LEU A 309 -60.12 16.77 -16.51
CA LEU A 309 -60.18 18.05 -15.77
C LEU A 309 -59.31 19.14 -16.42
N GLY A 310 -58.67 18.88 -17.57
CA GLY A 310 -57.89 19.87 -18.32
C GLY A 310 -56.39 19.95 -17.93
N TYR A 311 -55.87 19.02 -17.12
CA TYR A 311 -54.43 18.96 -16.87
C TYR A 311 -53.71 18.36 -18.09
N SER A 312 -52.66 19.07 -18.56
CA SER A 312 -51.88 18.54 -19.69
C SER A 312 -51.03 17.32 -19.26
N PRO A 313 -50.86 16.30 -20.12
CA PRO A 313 -50.00 15.15 -19.85
C PRO A 313 -48.58 15.54 -19.42
N LYS A 314 -48.04 16.62 -20.00
CA LYS A 314 -46.73 17.19 -19.64
C LYS A 314 -46.67 17.67 -18.18
N SER A 315 -47.75 18.29 -17.66
CA SER A 315 -47.85 18.76 -16.28
C SER A 315 -47.88 17.59 -15.29
N ILE A 316 -48.57 16.50 -15.64
CA ILE A 316 -48.66 15.27 -14.84
C ILE A 316 -47.29 14.61 -14.75
N ILE A 317 -46.61 14.40 -15.90
CA ILE A 317 -45.26 13.86 -15.96
C ILE A 317 -44.30 14.72 -15.14
N HIS A 318 -44.34 16.04 -15.27
CA HIS A 318 -43.51 16.96 -14.51
C HIS A 318 -43.71 16.82 -12.99
N SER A 319 -44.95 16.64 -12.55
CA SER A 319 -45.26 16.44 -11.13
C SER A 319 -44.71 15.13 -10.57
N ILE A 320 -44.76 14.04 -11.35
CA ILE A 320 -44.18 12.73 -11.00
C ILE A 320 -42.65 12.85 -10.93
N LEU A 321 -42.06 13.45 -11.95
CA LEU A 321 -40.58 13.65 -11.99
C LEU A 321 -40.09 14.50 -10.84
N LYS A 322 -40.79 15.57 -10.45
CA LYS A 322 -40.41 16.43 -9.31
C LYS A 322 -40.28 15.62 -8.02
N THR A 323 -41.19 14.68 -7.76
CA THR A 323 -41.10 13.81 -6.58
C THR A 323 -39.92 12.84 -6.68
N GLY A 324 -39.68 12.28 -7.89
CA GLY A 324 -38.51 11.45 -8.18
C GLY A 324 -37.19 12.21 -7.98
N PHE A 325 -37.10 13.43 -8.48
CA PHE A 325 -35.94 14.31 -8.28
C PHE A 325 -35.68 14.62 -6.81
N LEU A 326 -36.74 14.88 -6.03
CA LEU A 326 -36.56 15.15 -4.59
C LEU A 326 -36.00 13.91 -3.86
N ASN A 327 -36.56 12.72 -4.12
CA ASN A 327 -36.08 11.47 -3.53
C ASN A 327 -34.62 11.17 -3.94
N MET A 328 -34.30 11.33 -5.23
CA MET A 328 -32.95 11.13 -5.75
C MET A 328 -31.97 12.15 -5.17
N GLY A 329 -32.37 13.40 -5.04
CA GLY A 329 -31.57 14.45 -4.41
C GLY A 329 -31.20 14.13 -2.95
N VAL A 330 -32.17 13.62 -2.18
CA VAL A 330 -31.92 13.14 -0.81
C VAL A 330 -30.95 11.97 -0.80
N THR A 331 -31.12 10.99 -1.71
CA THR A 331 -30.21 9.85 -1.82
C THR A 331 -28.78 10.32 -2.14
N VAL A 332 -28.59 11.19 -3.12
CA VAL A 332 -27.29 11.74 -3.49
C VAL A 332 -26.65 12.50 -2.31
N LEU A 333 -27.44 13.33 -1.62
CA LEU A 333 -26.95 14.07 -0.44
C LEU A 333 -26.46 13.12 0.66
N LEU A 334 -27.21 12.06 0.94
CA LEU A 334 -26.81 11.03 1.92
C LEU A 334 -25.54 10.30 1.50
N VAL A 335 -25.38 9.97 0.22
CA VAL A 335 -24.14 9.37 -0.32
C VAL A 335 -22.97 10.31 -0.12
N LEU A 336 -23.09 11.58 -0.50
CA LEU A 336 -22.03 12.58 -0.37
C LEU A 336 -21.62 12.75 1.10
N LEU A 337 -22.59 12.82 2.00
CA LEU A 337 -22.32 12.91 3.45
C LEU A 337 -21.60 11.65 3.96
N SER A 338 -22.04 10.47 3.54
CA SER A 338 -21.42 9.20 3.93
C SER A 338 -19.98 9.07 3.42
N VAL A 339 -19.72 9.51 2.17
CA VAL A 339 -18.36 9.52 1.60
C VAL A 339 -17.45 10.48 2.37
N LEU A 340 -17.94 11.67 2.74
CA LEU A 340 -17.17 12.61 3.57
C LEU A 340 -16.83 12.04 4.95
N LEU A 341 -17.77 11.35 5.59
CA LEU A 341 -17.52 10.70 6.88
C LEU A 341 -16.50 9.57 6.76
N LEU A 342 -16.60 8.76 5.70
CA LEU A 342 -15.63 7.71 5.41
C LEU A 342 -14.24 8.30 5.15
N PHE A 343 -14.16 9.33 4.31
CA PHE A 343 -12.91 10.03 4.01
C PHE A 343 -12.22 10.54 5.29
N ASN A 344 -12.96 11.20 6.19
CA ASN A 344 -12.40 11.68 7.45
C ASN A 344 -11.83 10.54 8.33
N ARG A 345 -12.48 9.36 8.31
CA ARG A 345 -11.98 8.18 9.03
C ARG A 345 -10.72 7.61 8.41
N VAL A 346 -10.71 7.46 7.08
CA VAL A 346 -9.54 6.95 6.34
C VAL A 346 -8.37 7.93 6.47
N HIS A 347 -8.63 9.25 6.36
CA HIS A 347 -7.63 10.29 6.54
C HIS A 347 -6.91 10.17 7.89
N GLY A 348 -7.65 10.01 8.99
CA GLY A 348 -7.05 9.82 10.32
C GLY A 348 -6.12 8.60 10.36
N VAL A 349 -6.58 7.45 9.86
CA VAL A 349 -5.79 6.21 9.86
C VAL A 349 -4.53 6.34 8.98
N MET A 350 -4.62 6.96 7.79
CA MET A 350 -3.48 7.12 6.90
C MET A 350 -2.42 8.07 7.47
N VAL A 351 -2.84 9.16 8.10
CA VAL A 351 -1.93 10.11 8.77
C VAL A 351 -1.22 9.45 9.95
N ASP A 352 -1.96 8.71 10.79
CA ASP A 352 -1.40 7.98 11.94
C ASP A 352 -0.39 6.91 11.49
N ALA A 353 -0.69 6.23 10.38
CA ALA A 353 0.19 5.22 9.76
C ALA A 353 1.33 5.80 8.92
N LYS A 354 1.44 7.13 8.77
CA LYS A 354 2.42 7.84 7.91
C LYS A 354 2.40 7.39 6.44
N LEU A 355 1.25 6.96 5.95
CA LEU A 355 1.04 6.50 4.57
C LEU A 355 0.79 7.64 3.56
N GLY A 356 0.90 8.89 3.99
CA GLY A 356 0.66 10.08 3.18
C GLY A 356 -0.65 10.80 3.55
N TYR A 357 -0.93 11.89 2.83
CA TYR A 357 -2.15 12.67 3.01
C TYR A 357 -3.13 12.33 1.90
N PRO A 358 -4.26 11.65 2.18
CA PRO A 358 -5.27 11.39 1.16
C PRO A 358 -5.89 12.70 0.70
N GLU A 359 -6.14 12.82 -0.60
CA GLU A 359 -6.78 13.98 -1.21
C GLU A 359 -8.21 13.65 -1.60
N LEU A 360 -9.13 14.60 -1.35
CA LEU A 360 -10.52 14.43 -1.74
C LEU A 360 -10.69 14.71 -3.24
N HIS A 361 -10.86 13.68 -4.03
CA HIS A 361 -10.97 13.80 -5.48
C HIS A 361 -12.35 14.31 -5.90
N LEU A 362 -12.37 15.36 -6.72
CA LEU A 362 -13.61 15.97 -7.24
C LEU A 362 -14.50 14.91 -7.97
N VAL A 363 -13.88 13.97 -8.64
CA VAL A 363 -14.57 12.87 -9.37
C VAL A 363 -15.44 12.04 -8.44
N THR A 364 -15.05 11.82 -7.19
CA THR A 364 -15.83 11.07 -6.20
C THR A 364 -17.20 11.69 -5.96
N PHE A 365 -17.32 13.03 -6.02
CA PHE A 365 -18.61 13.73 -5.92
C PHE A 365 -19.39 13.74 -7.22
N LEU A 366 -18.73 13.71 -8.37
CA LEU A 366 -19.39 13.71 -9.67
C LEU A 366 -20.06 12.36 -9.99
N ILE A 367 -19.52 11.25 -9.52
CA ILE A 367 -20.05 9.90 -9.77
C ILE A 367 -21.54 9.77 -9.36
N PRO A 368 -21.95 10.03 -8.10
CA PRO A 368 -23.35 9.89 -7.71
C PRO A 368 -24.28 10.87 -8.45
N LEU A 369 -23.78 12.07 -8.78
CA LEU A 369 -24.55 13.05 -9.59
C LEU A 369 -24.76 12.56 -11.02
N ALA A 370 -23.74 12.01 -11.67
CA ALA A 370 -23.83 11.45 -13.01
C ALA A 370 -24.81 10.26 -13.06
N ILE A 371 -24.70 9.34 -12.09
CA ILE A 371 -25.61 8.18 -11.98
C ILE A 371 -27.05 8.66 -11.80
N ALA A 372 -27.29 9.62 -10.91
CA ALA A 372 -28.63 10.19 -10.70
C ALA A 372 -29.18 10.83 -11.98
N GLY A 373 -28.35 11.56 -12.74
CA GLY A 373 -28.72 12.17 -14.01
C GLY A 373 -29.15 11.13 -15.06
N VAL A 374 -28.39 10.06 -15.22
CA VAL A 374 -28.69 8.96 -16.17
C VAL A 374 -30.01 8.28 -15.80
N ILE A 375 -30.22 8.00 -14.51
CA ILE A 375 -31.47 7.34 -14.03
C ILE A 375 -32.66 8.24 -14.29
N MET A 376 -32.59 9.51 -13.94
CA MET A 376 -33.71 10.46 -14.16
C MET A 376 -34.01 10.68 -15.64
N PHE A 377 -32.98 10.66 -16.48
CA PHE A 377 -33.19 10.69 -17.94
C PHE A 377 -33.96 9.45 -18.43
N GLY A 378 -33.59 8.24 -17.97
CA GLY A 378 -34.26 6.99 -18.26
C GLY A 378 -35.73 7.00 -17.80
N VAL A 379 -35.99 7.43 -16.56
CA VAL A 379 -37.36 7.59 -16.02
C VAL A 379 -38.19 8.54 -16.88
N LYS A 380 -37.64 9.73 -17.21
CA LYS A 380 -38.34 10.71 -18.06
C LYS A 380 -38.72 10.13 -19.43
N ARG A 381 -37.80 9.40 -20.08
CA ARG A 381 -38.02 8.78 -21.39
C ARG A 381 -39.15 7.72 -21.32
N LYS A 382 -39.14 6.91 -20.25
CA LYS A 382 -40.11 5.85 -20.04
C LYS A 382 -41.50 6.38 -19.67
N LEU A 383 -41.59 7.40 -18.82
CA LEU A 383 -42.85 8.08 -18.47
C LEU A 383 -43.53 8.75 -19.67
N LYS A 384 -42.73 9.36 -20.56
CA LYS A 384 -43.29 9.91 -21.81
C LYS A 384 -44.02 8.86 -22.65
N LYS A 385 -43.48 7.63 -22.73
CA LYS A 385 -44.10 6.53 -23.50
C LYS A 385 -45.36 5.95 -22.84
N LEU A 386 -45.54 6.14 -21.52
CA LEU A 386 -46.67 5.56 -20.78
C LEU A 386 -47.86 6.52 -20.60
N VAL A 387 -47.60 7.84 -20.62
CA VAL A 387 -48.63 8.88 -20.36
C VAL A 387 -49.05 9.58 -21.63
N CYS A 388 -48.22 9.62 -22.66
CA CYS A 388 -48.54 10.12 -24.00
C CYS A 388 -48.82 8.97 -24.93
#